data_c1bd7c9bedfdb92ae86a5b51eeb4b761
#
_entry.id   c1bd7c9bedfdb92ae86a5b51eeb4b761
#
_cell.length_a   1.000
_cell.length_b   1.000
_cell.length_c   1.000
_cell.angle_alpha   90.00
_cell.angle_beta   90.00
_cell.angle_gamma   90.00
#
_symmetry.space_group_name_H-M   'P 1'
#
loop_
_entity.id
_entity.type
_entity.pdbx_description
1 polymer ?
#
loop_
_entity_poly.entity_id
_entity_poly.type
_entity_poly.pdbx_seq_one_letter_code
_entity_poly.pdbx_strand_id
1 'polypeptide(L)'
;HEFDENLEPEPIDAVVHFAAIPRIMIVPDNEVYRINVMGTYNILEAAAKLGIKKVIIASSETTYGLVFNYTPRNPDYFPLDEEYPVDPRDSYATSKVCNERTAKAFAGRTGSDVYAIRIGNVVEPHEYANFPEFFAKPDFRKRIAWSYIDARDLGQIVRLAIEKDGLGFQIFNAANNDVSSDLPTAELLKRYYPGVPVKGELGEFETLLSNRKTREVLGFAEEHNWRKYVK
;
A
#
# COMPACT_ATOMS: atom_id res chain seq x y z
N HIS A 1 -14.00 16.39 28.60
CA HIS A 1 -13.07 17.36 28.02
C HIS A 1 -13.91 18.57 27.62
N GLU A 2 -13.79 19.67 28.35
CA GLU A 2 -14.29 20.97 27.93
C GLU A 2 -13.41 21.41 26.75
N PHE A 3 -14.02 21.64 25.60
CA PHE A 3 -13.37 22.34 24.50
C PHE A 3 -13.21 23.81 24.98
N ASP A 4 -11.98 24.30 25.00
CA ASP A 4 -11.71 25.72 25.22
C ASP A 4 -12.15 26.49 23.97
N GLU A 5 -13.30 27.14 24.03
CA GLU A 5 -13.89 27.92 22.93
C GLU A 5 -13.02 29.12 22.50
N ASN A 6 -11.95 29.43 23.21
CA ASN A 6 -11.02 30.52 22.93
C ASN A 6 -9.73 30.07 22.23
N LEU A 7 -9.54 28.74 21.96
CA LEU A 7 -8.41 28.29 21.16
C LEU A 7 -8.73 28.49 19.67
N GLU A 8 -8.03 29.43 19.06
CA GLU A 8 -7.97 29.50 17.57
C GLU A 8 -7.44 28.15 17.08
N PRO A 9 -8.15 27.47 16.17
CA PRO A 9 -7.70 26.18 15.67
C PRO A 9 -6.37 26.36 14.93
N GLU A 10 -5.35 25.62 15.35
CA GLU A 10 -4.09 25.57 14.60
C GLU A 10 -4.34 25.07 13.17
N PRO A 11 -3.66 25.67 12.17
CA PRO A 11 -3.81 25.22 10.80
C PRO A 11 -3.37 23.76 10.64
N ILE A 12 -4.13 22.98 9.90
CA ILE A 12 -3.80 21.59 9.55
C ILE A 12 -2.99 21.59 8.26
N ASP A 13 -1.73 21.17 8.33
CA ASP A 13 -0.83 21.13 7.17
C ASP A 13 -1.13 19.93 6.25
N ALA A 14 -1.45 18.77 6.84
CA ALA A 14 -1.71 17.55 6.10
C ALA A 14 -2.73 16.65 6.79
N VAL A 15 -3.41 15.83 6.00
CA VAL A 15 -4.27 14.75 6.49
C VAL A 15 -3.69 13.39 6.09
N VAL A 16 -3.53 12.48 7.06
CA VAL A 16 -3.22 11.07 6.82
C VAL A 16 -4.46 10.25 7.14
N HIS A 17 -5.09 9.69 6.12
CA HIS A 17 -6.33 8.91 6.24
C HIS A 17 -6.07 7.42 5.96
N PHE A 18 -5.85 6.67 7.02
CA PHE A 18 -5.66 5.22 6.99
C PHE A 18 -6.83 4.45 7.60
N ALA A 19 -7.84 5.15 8.13
CA ALA A 19 -9.03 4.54 8.70
C ALA A 19 -9.84 3.80 7.61
N ALA A 20 -10.02 2.51 7.78
CA ALA A 20 -10.77 1.65 6.88
C ALA A 20 -11.12 0.33 7.55
N ILE A 21 -12.09 -0.40 6.98
CA ILE A 21 -12.17 -1.85 7.19
C ILE A 21 -11.05 -2.48 6.36
N PRO A 22 -10.04 -3.13 6.99
CA PRO A 22 -8.75 -3.39 6.34
C PRO A 22 -8.73 -4.63 5.44
N ARG A 23 -9.81 -5.38 5.35
CA ARG A 23 -9.98 -6.56 4.50
C ARG A 23 -11.43 -7.03 4.44
N ILE A 24 -11.73 -7.95 3.54
CA ILE A 24 -13.00 -8.70 3.53
C ILE A 24 -13.14 -9.62 4.76
N MET A 25 -14.31 -10.21 4.96
CA MET A 25 -14.62 -11.19 6.03
C MET A 25 -14.57 -10.63 7.47
N ILE A 26 -14.58 -9.31 7.65
CA ILE A 26 -14.73 -8.66 8.97
C ILE A 26 -16.18 -8.25 9.18
N VAL A 27 -16.77 -7.67 8.15
CA VAL A 27 -18.19 -7.27 8.07
C VAL A 27 -18.70 -7.66 6.68
N PRO A 28 -20.01 -7.59 6.39
CA PRO A 28 -20.54 -7.84 5.05
C PRO A 28 -19.86 -6.98 3.97
N ASP A 29 -19.69 -7.52 2.78
CA ASP A 29 -18.94 -6.90 1.68
C ASP A 29 -19.45 -5.51 1.28
N ASN A 30 -20.77 -5.30 1.28
CA ASN A 30 -21.38 -4.00 1.03
C ASN A 30 -20.97 -2.96 2.09
N GLU A 31 -20.84 -3.37 3.36
CA GLU A 31 -20.38 -2.50 4.43
C GLU A 31 -18.89 -2.17 4.31
N VAL A 32 -18.05 -3.15 3.94
CA VAL A 32 -16.63 -2.89 3.63
C VAL A 32 -16.52 -1.80 2.58
N TYR A 33 -17.24 -1.98 1.46
CA TYR A 33 -17.23 -1.03 0.37
C TYR A 33 -17.76 0.35 0.78
N ARG A 34 -18.93 0.38 1.41
CA ARG A 34 -19.61 1.63 1.82
C ARG A 34 -18.74 2.44 2.79
N ILE A 35 -18.23 1.80 3.85
CA ILE A 35 -17.42 2.48 4.88
C ILE A 35 -16.13 3.03 4.28
N ASN A 36 -15.43 2.22 3.49
CA ASN A 36 -14.14 2.60 2.93
C ASN A 36 -14.27 3.72 1.89
N VAL A 37 -15.28 3.64 1.02
CA VAL A 37 -15.47 4.65 -0.03
C VAL A 37 -16.00 5.95 0.54
N MET A 38 -17.05 5.89 1.35
CA MET A 38 -17.65 7.11 1.92
C MET A 38 -16.74 7.77 2.96
N GLY A 39 -16.00 6.97 3.76
CA GLY A 39 -15.03 7.51 4.70
C GLY A 39 -13.94 8.32 3.99
N THR A 40 -13.35 7.75 2.94
CA THR A 40 -12.33 8.45 2.14
C THR A 40 -12.90 9.68 1.43
N TYR A 41 -14.10 9.58 0.84
CA TYR A 41 -14.75 10.71 0.19
C TYR A 41 -14.96 11.88 1.17
N ASN A 42 -15.50 11.59 2.36
CA ASN A 42 -15.79 12.61 3.38
C ASN A 42 -14.52 13.32 3.85
N ILE A 43 -13.42 12.58 4.04
CA ILE A 43 -12.13 13.16 4.42
C ILE A 43 -11.57 14.06 3.32
N LEU A 44 -11.61 13.61 2.06
CA LEU A 44 -11.16 14.42 0.93
C LEU A 44 -12.00 15.69 0.76
N GLU A 45 -13.31 15.58 0.95
CA GLU A 45 -14.21 16.72 0.88
C GLU A 45 -13.97 17.72 2.04
N ALA A 46 -13.79 17.23 3.26
CA ALA A 46 -13.46 18.06 4.41
C ALA A 46 -12.11 18.77 4.20
N ALA A 47 -11.08 18.05 3.76
CA ALA A 47 -9.78 18.63 3.45
C ALA A 47 -9.89 19.74 2.38
N ALA A 48 -10.68 19.49 1.32
CA ALA A 48 -10.91 20.47 0.26
C ALA A 48 -11.62 21.74 0.78
N LYS A 49 -12.66 21.57 1.63
CA LYS A 49 -13.42 22.70 2.24
C LYS A 49 -12.55 23.52 3.20
N LEU A 50 -11.65 22.87 3.92
CA LEU A 50 -10.72 23.52 4.86
C LEU A 50 -9.46 24.08 4.17
N GLY A 51 -9.32 23.90 2.86
CA GLY A 51 -8.17 24.41 2.11
C GLY A 51 -6.86 23.61 2.35
N ILE A 52 -6.94 22.42 2.95
CA ILE A 52 -5.78 21.54 3.22
C ILE A 52 -5.24 21.05 1.89
N LYS A 53 -3.94 21.25 1.65
CA LYS A 53 -3.30 20.99 0.36
C LYS A 53 -2.55 19.66 0.28
N LYS A 54 -2.44 18.92 1.39
CA LYS A 54 -1.75 17.63 1.46
C LYS A 54 -2.65 16.57 2.07
N VAL A 55 -2.93 15.50 1.30
CA VAL A 55 -3.71 14.36 1.81
C VAL A 55 -3.02 13.05 1.40
N ILE A 56 -2.76 12.19 2.37
CA ILE A 56 -2.23 10.84 2.17
C ILE A 56 -3.33 9.84 2.48
N ILE A 57 -3.67 8.97 1.53
CA ILE A 57 -4.70 7.93 1.73
C ILE A 57 -4.10 6.53 1.66
N ALA A 58 -4.65 5.59 2.44
CA ALA A 58 -4.32 4.19 2.31
C ALA A 58 -5.03 3.56 1.12
N SER A 59 -4.25 3.10 0.12
CA SER A 59 -4.63 2.09 -0.84
C SER A 59 -4.06 0.73 -0.44
N SER A 60 -3.97 -0.24 -1.34
CA SER A 60 -3.54 -1.60 -1.01
C SER A 60 -2.97 -2.33 -2.21
N GLU A 61 -2.05 -3.27 -1.98
CA GLU A 61 -1.60 -4.24 -2.98
C GLU A 61 -2.73 -5.12 -3.53
N THR A 62 -3.85 -5.24 -2.80
CA THR A 62 -5.03 -5.99 -3.25
C THR A 62 -5.64 -5.45 -4.53
N THR A 63 -5.38 -4.18 -4.87
CA THR A 63 -5.82 -3.55 -6.13
C THR A 63 -5.32 -4.26 -7.37
N TYR A 64 -4.20 -4.98 -7.29
CA TYR A 64 -3.64 -5.78 -8.38
C TYR A 64 -4.41 -7.08 -8.66
N GLY A 65 -5.36 -7.47 -7.80
CA GLY A 65 -6.26 -8.60 -8.00
C GLY A 65 -5.63 -9.98 -7.79
N LEU A 66 -4.54 -10.08 -7.03
CA LEU A 66 -3.93 -11.35 -6.66
C LEU A 66 -4.38 -11.85 -5.29
N VAL A 67 -4.62 -10.93 -4.36
CA VAL A 67 -5.05 -11.20 -2.98
C VAL A 67 -6.57 -11.33 -2.94
N PHE A 68 -7.10 -12.14 -2.02
CA PHE A 68 -8.54 -12.38 -1.80
C PHE A 68 -9.32 -12.82 -3.05
N ASN A 69 -8.65 -13.40 -4.01
CA ASN A 69 -9.28 -13.87 -5.23
C ASN A 69 -9.87 -15.27 -5.04
N TYR A 70 -11.17 -15.43 -5.32
CA TYR A 70 -11.84 -16.74 -5.29
C TYR A 70 -11.29 -17.70 -6.34
N THR A 71 -10.86 -17.18 -7.49
CA THR A 71 -10.23 -17.97 -8.56
C THR A 71 -8.76 -17.58 -8.65
N PRO A 72 -7.83 -18.47 -8.28
CA PRO A 72 -6.39 -18.20 -8.40
C PRO A 72 -6.03 -17.77 -9.82
N ARG A 73 -5.27 -16.67 -9.92
CA ARG A 73 -4.70 -16.21 -11.20
C ARG A 73 -3.23 -15.88 -11.03
N ASN A 74 -2.51 -15.94 -12.12
CA ASN A 74 -1.16 -15.40 -12.20
C ASN A 74 -1.23 -13.93 -12.64
N PRO A 75 -0.28 -13.10 -12.25
CA PRO A 75 -0.14 -11.76 -12.81
C PRO A 75 0.32 -11.84 -14.28
N ASP A 76 0.10 -10.76 -15.02
CA ASP A 76 0.53 -10.67 -16.41
C ASP A 76 2.04 -10.52 -16.51
N TYR A 77 2.68 -9.92 -15.52
CA TYR A 77 4.14 -9.78 -15.37
C TYR A 77 4.54 -9.42 -13.93
N PHE A 78 5.82 -9.54 -13.64
CA PHE A 78 6.48 -9.00 -12.44
C PHE A 78 7.61 -8.03 -12.81
N PRO A 79 8.03 -7.13 -11.89
CA PRO A 79 7.37 -6.82 -10.62
C PRO A 79 6.05 -6.05 -10.84
N LEU A 80 5.18 -6.07 -9.81
CA LEU A 80 3.97 -5.25 -9.78
C LEU A 80 4.38 -3.81 -9.44
N ASP A 81 4.31 -2.93 -10.42
CA ASP A 81 4.57 -1.51 -10.27
C ASP A 81 3.26 -0.70 -10.27
N GLU A 82 3.35 0.62 -10.13
CA GLU A 82 2.17 1.48 -10.08
C GLU A 82 1.45 1.60 -11.45
N GLU A 83 2.13 1.26 -12.54
CA GLU A 83 1.57 1.23 -13.91
C GLU A 83 0.89 -0.11 -14.23
N TYR A 84 1.09 -1.13 -13.38
CA TYR A 84 0.42 -2.42 -13.56
C TYR A 84 -1.11 -2.23 -13.52
N PRO A 85 -1.86 -2.82 -14.49
CA PRO A 85 -3.31 -2.70 -14.54
C PRO A 85 -3.98 -3.20 -13.26
N VAL A 86 -4.81 -2.36 -12.64
CA VAL A 86 -5.58 -2.77 -11.45
C VAL A 86 -6.75 -3.66 -11.89
N ASP A 87 -6.96 -4.77 -11.18
CA ASP A 87 -8.02 -5.75 -11.46
C ASP A 87 -8.62 -6.27 -10.14
N PRO A 88 -9.30 -5.39 -9.36
CA PRO A 88 -9.84 -5.76 -8.05
C PRO A 88 -10.88 -6.88 -8.19
N ARG A 89 -10.82 -7.88 -7.31
CA ARG A 89 -11.68 -9.07 -7.34
C ARG A 89 -12.53 -9.26 -6.10
N ASP A 90 -12.49 -8.33 -5.17
CA ASP A 90 -13.26 -8.33 -3.93
C ASP A 90 -13.72 -6.92 -3.56
N SER A 91 -14.60 -6.80 -2.57
CA SER A 91 -15.18 -5.53 -2.14
C SER A 91 -14.17 -4.56 -1.56
N TYR A 92 -13.16 -5.08 -0.84
CA TYR A 92 -12.09 -4.27 -0.25
C TYR A 92 -11.18 -3.69 -1.34
N ALA A 93 -10.65 -4.54 -2.23
CA ALA A 93 -9.81 -4.09 -3.35
C ALA A 93 -10.55 -3.09 -4.24
N THR A 94 -11.83 -3.38 -4.55
CA THR A 94 -12.69 -2.46 -5.33
C THR A 94 -12.86 -1.12 -4.63
N SER A 95 -13.06 -1.10 -3.30
CA SER A 95 -13.14 0.14 -2.53
C SER A 95 -11.86 0.96 -2.62
N LYS A 96 -10.69 0.31 -2.60
CA LYS A 96 -9.39 1.00 -2.70
C LYS A 96 -9.15 1.60 -4.09
N VAL A 97 -9.50 0.89 -5.17
CA VAL A 97 -9.45 1.44 -6.54
C VAL A 97 -10.40 2.65 -6.68
N CYS A 98 -11.61 2.56 -6.10
CA CYS A 98 -12.55 3.68 -6.08
C CYS A 98 -11.95 4.89 -5.35
N ASN A 99 -11.30 4.67 -4.21
CA ASN A 99 -10.63 5.73 -3.43
C ASN A 99 -9.49 6.38 -4.21
N GLU A 100 -8.67 5.62 -4.95
CA GLU A 100 -7.63 6.18 -5.84
C GLU A 100 -8.23 7.08 -6.92
N ARG A 101 -9.34 6.65 -7.55
CA ARG A 101 -10.02 7.46 -8.58
C ARG A 101 -10.64 8.72 -7.98
N THR A 102 -11.25 8.63 -6.82
CA THR A 102 -11.79 9.76 -6.07
C THR A 102 -10.69 10.74 -5.70
N ALA A 103 -9.58 10.25 -5.16
CA ALA A 103 -8.40 11.06 -4.80
C ALA A 103 -7.84 11.82 -6.00
N LYS A 104 -7.71 11.16 -7.16
CA LYS A 104 -7.28 11.79 -8.42
C LYS A 104 -8.20 12.92 -8.84
N ALA A 105 -9.52 12.72 -8.74
CA ALA A 105 -10.50 13.76 -9.07
C ALA A 105 -10.41 14.96 -8.11
N PHE A 106 -10.21 14.71 -6.80
CA PHE A 106 -10.03 15.78 -5.82
C PHE A 106 -8.74 16.56 -6.06
N ALA A 107 -7.60 15.89 -6.29
CA ALA A 107 -6.35 16.57 -6.60
C ALA A 107 -6.48 17.49 -7.83
N GLY A 108 -7.08 16.99 -8.92
CA GLY A 108 -7.30 17.78 -10.13
C GLY A 108 -8.22 18.98 -9.93
N ARG A 109 -9.25 18.84 -9.08
CA ARG A 109 -10.23 19.90 -8.79
C ARG A 109 -9.69 20.98 -7.86
N THR A 110 -8.86 20.59 -6.88
CA THR A 110 -8.41 21.50 -5.80
C THR A 110 -6.99 22.00 -5.98
N GLY A 111 -6.23 21.43 -6.92
CA GLY A 111 -4.80 21.68 -7.06
C GLY A 111 -3.97 21.21 -5.85
N SER A 112 -4.50 20.22 -5.09
CA SER A 112 -3.84 19.67 -3.90
C SER A 112 -2.98 18.49 -4.26
N ASP A 113 -1.98 18.20 -3.44
CA ASP A 113 -1.24 16.95 -3.46
C ASP A 113 -2.02 15.87 -2.74
N VAL A 114 -2.47 14.85 -3.46
CA VAL A 114 -3.16 13.69 -2.89
C VAL A 114 -2.42 12.43 -3.27
N TYR A 115 -1.82 11.76 -2.29
CA TYR A 115 -1.04 10.54 -2.56
C TYR A 115 -1.73 9.31 -2.00
N ALA A 116 -1.92 8.29 -2.86
CA ALA A 116 -2.44 7.00 -2.48
C ALA A 116 -1.28 6.02 -2.30
N ILE A 117 -1.18 5.43 -1.12
CA ILE A 117 -0.14 4.45 -0.83
C ILE A 117 -0.74 3.05 -0.95
N ARG A 118 -0.33 2.27 -1.97
CA ARG A 118 -0.65 0.84 -2.10
C ARG A 118 0.22 0.07 -1.12
N ILE A 119 -0.34 -0.19 0.04
CA ILE A 119 0.38 -0.81 1.16
C ILE A 119 0.41 -2.31 0.93
N GLY A 120 1.61 -2.90 1.00
CA GLY A 120 1.84 -4.33 1.09
C GLY A 120 1.40 -4.89 2.45
N ASN A 121 1.65 -6.17 2.68
CA ASN A 121 1.36 -6.77 3.98
C ASN A 121 2.21 -6.10 5.08
N VAL A 122 1.57 -5.36 5.98
CA VAL A 122 2.25 -4.69 7.09
C VAL A 122 2.71 -5.72 8.11
N VAL A 123 3.95 -5.59 8.56
CA VAL A 123 4.59 -6.43 9.58
C VAL A 123 5.03 -5.56 10.74
N GLU A 124 4.55 -5.87 11.94
CA GLU A 124 5.02 -5.25 13.15
C GLU A 124 6.29 -5.93 13.70
N PRO A 125 7.10 -5.25 14.55
CA PRO A 125 8.37 -5.80 15.03
C PRO A 125 8.27 -7.18 15.68
N HIS A 126 7.17 -7.48 16.39
CA HIS A 126 6.96 -8.77 17.03
C HIS A 126 6.59 -9.89 16.04
N GLU A 127 6.07 -9.54 14.86
CA GLU A 127 5.63 -10.50 13.84
C GLU A 127 6.78 -11.10 13.03
N TYR A 128 8.00 -10.56 13.15
CA TYR A 128 9.17 -11.21 12.56
C TYR A 128 9.40 -12.64 13.10
N ALA A 129 8.87 -12.95 14.27
CA ALA A 129 8.85 -14.32 14.81
C ALA A 129 8.11 -15.32 13.91
N ASN A 130 7.24 -14.86 13.01
CA ASN A 130 6.47 -15.70 12.09
C ASN A 130 7.25 -16.07 10.81
N PHE A 131 8.35 -15.36 10.50
CA PHE A 131 9.08 -15.55 9.24
C PHE A 131 9.64 -16.96 9.04
N PRO A 132 10.15 -17.67 10.07
CA PRO A 132 10.54 -19.08 9.89
C PRO A 132 9.41 -19.98 9.37
N GLU A 133 8.16 -19.71 9.75
CA GLU A 133 7.02 -20.44 9.19
C GLU A 133 6.77 -20.07 7.71
N PHE A 134 6.97 -18.80 7.33
CA PHE A 134 6.88 -18.37 5.94
C PHE A 134 7.95 -19.03 5.07
N PHE A 135 9.17 -19.22 5.60
CA PHE A 135 10.25 -19.91 4.90
C PHE A 135 9.94 -21.40 4.71
N ALA A 136 9.39 -22.05 5.75
CA ALA A 136 8.98 -23.44 5.69
C ALA A 136 7.79 -23.68 4.73
N LYS A 137 6.93 -22.68 4.53
CA LYS A 137 5.71 -22.77 3.71
C LYS A 137 5.57 -21.54 2.79
N PRO A 138 6.44 -21.37 1.79
CA PRO A 138 6.43 -20.18 0.94
C PRO A 138 5.12 -19.94 0.18
N ASP A 139 4.34 -20.98 -0.11
CA ASP A 139 3.06 -20.90 -0.80
C ASP A 139 2.01 -20.09 -0.03
N PHE A 140 2.09 -19.96 1.30
CA PHE A 140 1.20 -19.09 2.07
C PHE A 140 1.25 -17.63 1.63
N ARG A 141 2.43 -17.18 1.19
CA ARG A 141 2.64 -15.79 0.79
C ARG A 141 2.62 -15.58 -0.72
N LYS A 142 2.32 -16.62 -1.48
CA LYS A 142 2.25 -16.54 -2.95
C LYS A 142 1.32 -15.41 -3.42
N ARG A 143 0.11 -15.30 -2.85
CA ARG A 143 -0.90 -14.34 -3.31
C ARG A 143 -0.55 -12.87 -3.08
N ILE A 144 0.35 -12.59 -2.15
CA ILE A 144 0.93 -11.27 -1.91
C ILE A 144 2.30 -11.12 -2.55
N ALA A 145 2.67 -12.05 -3.44
CA ALA A 145 3.97 -12.05 -4.11
C ALA A 145 5.15 -11.93 -3.12
N TRP A 146 5.03 -12.52 -1.93
CA TRP A 146 5.98 -12.43 -0.81
C TRP A 146 6.33 -11.02 -0.40
N SER A 147 5.51 -10.03 -0.75
CA SER A 147 5.71 -8.64 -0.32
C SER A 147 5.44 -8.47 1.18
N TYR A 148 6.06 -7.48 1.77
CA TYR A 148 5.75 -6.97 3.12
C TYR A 148 6.28 -5.53 3.24
N ILE A 149 5.81 -4.83 4.24
CA ILE A 149 6.37 -3.56 4.69
C ILE A 149 6.44 -3.54 6.22
N ASP A 150 7.59 -3.22 6.79
CA ASP A 150 7.71 -2.95 8.23
C ASP A 150 6.87 -1.71 8.59
N ALA A 151 6.11 -1.78 9.68
CA ALA A 151 5.25 -0.69 10.11
C ALA A 151 6.01 0.63 10.33
N ARG A 152 7.27 0.57 10.76
CA ARG A 152 8.14 1.74 10.98
C ARG A 152 8.62 2.34 9.66
N ASP A 153 8.96 1.49 8.68
CA ASP A 153 9.31 1.90 7.32
C ASP A 153 8.10 2.47 6.57
N LEU A 154 6.89 1.94 6.82
CA LEU A 154 5.65 2.57 6.35
C LEU A 154 5.48 3.97 6.96
N GLY A 155 5.76 4.14 8.24
CA GLY A 155 5.79 5.46 8.88
C GLY A 155 6.78 6.43 8.22
N GLN A 156 7.97 5.94 7.84
CA GLN A 156 8.95 6.73 7.08
C GLN A 156 8.38 7.17 5.72
N ILE A 157 7.75 6.24 4.96
CA ILE A 157 7.12 6.55 3.67
C ILE A 157 6.04 7.63 3.83
N VAL A 158 5.20 7.54 4.87
CA VAL A 158 4.16 8.55 5.15
C VAL A 158 4.77 9.91 5.44
N ARG A 159 5.81 9.97 6.29
CA ARG A 159 6.52 11.23 6.60
C ARG A 159 7.11 11.84 5.33
N LEU A 160 7.83 11.05 4.52
CA LEU A 160 8.40 11.52 3.26
C LEU A 160 7.34 11.99 2.27
N ALA A 161 6.18 11.33 2.23
CA ALA A 161 5.04 11.74 1.40
C ALA A 161 4.43 13.07 1.86
N ILE A 162 4.38 13.34 3.17
CA ILE A 162 3.94 14.64 3.71
C ILE A 162 4.92 15.74 3.31
N GLU A 163 6.23 15.48 3.42
CA GLU A 163 7.29 16.45 3.12
C GLU A 163 7.48 16.72 1.62
N LYS A 164 6.98 15.85 0.75
CA LYS A 164 7.14 15.98 -0.71
C LYS A 164 5.97 16.70 -1.35
N ASP A 165 6.20 17.91 -1.87
CA ASP A 165 5.19 18.75 -2.48
C ASP A 165 5.25 18.79 -4.01
N GLY A 166 4.14 19.24 -4.61
CA GLY A 166 4.06 19.64 -6.02
C GLY A 166 3.87 18.48 -7.00
N LEU A 167 3.48 17.29 -6.53
CA LEU A 167 3.30 16.13 -7.41
C LEU A 167 1.85 15.90 -7.85
N GLY A 168 0.89 16.66 -7.31
CA GLY A 168 -0.54 16.50 -7.60
C GLY A 168 -1.05 15.15 -7.12
N PHE A 169 -1.67 14.36 -8.01
CA PHE A 169 -2.08 13.00 -7.65
C PHE A 169 -0.96 12.00 -7.95
N GLN A 170 -0.59 11.20 -6.94
CA GLN A 170 0.36 10.11 -7.10
C GLN A 170 -0.13 8.82 -6.45
N ILE A 171 0.35 7.70 -6.98
CA ILE A 171 0.26 6.38 -6.35
C ILE A 171 1.68 5.92 -6.06
N PHE A 172 1.89 5.35 -4.87
CA PHE A 172 3.17 4.77 -4.44
C PHE A 172 2.94 3.39 -3.84
N ASN A 173 3.74 2.41 -4.25
CA ASN A 173 3.79 1.11 -3.57
C ASN A 173 4.63 1.22 -2.29
N ALA A 174 4.11 0.69 -1.19
CA ALA A 174 4.85 0.55 0.05
C ALA A 174 5.19 -0.91 0.29
N ALA A 175 6.45 -1.26 0.04
CA ALA A 175 7.04 -2.57 0.30
C ALA A 175 8.49 -2.42 0.74
N ASN A 176 8.98 -3.38 1.54
CA ASN A 176 10.39 -3.54 1.81
C ASN A 176 11.14 -3.97 0.53
N ASN A 177 12.48 -3.87 0.52
CA ASN A 177 13.27 -4.18 -0.66
C ASN A 177 13.31 -5.67 -0.98
N ASP A 178 13.24 -6.52 0.06
CA ASP A 178 13.35 -7.97 -0.06
C ASP A 178 11.98 -8.66 -0.01
N VAL A 179 11.90 -9.81 -0.62
CA VAL A 179 10.79 -10.76 -0.40
C VAL A 179 10.82 -11.32 1.02
N SER A 180 9.64 -11.67 1.58
CA SER A 180 9.49 -12.33 2.89
C SER A 180 9.74 -13.85 2.78
N SER A 181 10.86 -14.23 2.18
CA SER A 181 11.30 -15.61 1.96
C SER A 181 12.81 -15.70 2.00
N ASP A 182 13.33 -16.83 2.43
CA ASP A 182 14.75 -17.17 2.35
C ASP A 182 15.17 -17.71 0.98
N LEU A 183 14.20 -18.02 0.11
CA LEU A 183 14.47 -18.40 -1.28
C LEU A 183 14.72 -17.16 -2.15
N PRO A 184 15.69 -17.23 -3.09
CA PRO A 184 15.87 -16.18 -4.08
C PRO A 184 14.60 -15.91 -4.90
N THR A 185 14.37 -14.65 -5.26
CA THR A 185 13.19 -14.22 -6.03
C THR A 185 13.02 -15.01 -7.33
N ALA A 186 14.12 -15.29 -8.02
CA ALA A 186 14.08 -16.09 -9.26
C ALA A 186 13.61 -17.53 -9.01
N GLU A 187 13.95 -18.14 -7.87
CA GLU A 187 13.48 -19.47 -7.52
C GLU A 187 11.99 -19.46 -7.14
N LEU A 188 11.53 -18.46 -6.39
CA LEU A 188 10.11 -18.28 -6.10
C LEU A 188 9.29 -18.16 -7.40
N LEU A 189 9.74 -17.34 -8.35
CA LEU A 189 9.08 -17.18 -9.63
C LEU A 189 9.04 -18.49 -10.42
N LYS A 190 10.17 -19.18 -10.54
CA LYS A 190 10.26 -20.48 -11.24
C LYS A 190 9.31 -21.53 -10.64
N ARG A 191 9.21 -21.57 -9.31
CA ARG A 191 8.42 -22.60 -8.60
C ARG A 191 6.93 -22.28 -8.58
N TYR A 192 6.56 -21.03 -8.35
CA TYR A 192 5.17 -20.66 -8.04
C TYR A 192 4.46 -19.88 -9.15
N TYR A 193 5.21 -19.27 -10.07
CA TYR A 193 4.69 -18.50 -11.19
C TYR A 193 5.38 -18.86 -12.51
N PRO A 194 5.46 -20.18 -12.84
CA PRO A 194 6.15 -20.60 -14.06
C PRO A 194 5.52 -19.94 -15.30
N GLY A 195 6.39 -19.38 -16.15
CA GLY A 195 5.96 -18.74 -17.40
C GLY A 195 5.42 -17.32 -17.28
N VAL A 196 5.33 -16.74 -16.07
CA VAL A 196 4.98 -15.32 -15.88
C VAL A 196 6.18 -14.47 -16.31
N PRO A 197 6.00 -13.50 -17.23
CA PRO A 197 7.07 -12.63 -17.68
C PRO A 197 7.64 -11.77 -16.55
N VAL A 198 8.96 -11.51 -16.62
CA VAL A 198 9.64 -10.55 -15.76
C VAL A 198 10.07 -9.37 -16.60
N LYS A 199 9.69 -8.15 -16.20
CA LYS A 199 10.10 -6.90 -16.84
C LYS A 199 11.32 -6.33 -16.13
N GLY A 200 12.40 -6.16 -16.86
CA GLY A 200 13.67 -5.68 -16.32
C GLY A 200 14.46 -6.75 -15.58
N GLU A 201 15.44 -6.31 -14.81
CA GLU A 201 16.28 -7.16 -13.99
C GLU A 201 15.80 -7.10 -12.53
N LEU A 202 15.79 -8.23 -11.85
CA LEU A 202 15.49 -8.35 -10.43
C LEU A 202 16.76 -8.71 -9.67
N GLY A 203 16.98 -8.07 -8.54
CA GLY A 203 17.99 -8.48 -7.58
C GLY A 203 17.70 -9.86 -6.98
N GLU A 204 18.69 -10.45 -6.32
CA GLU A 204 18.62 -11.82 -5.80
C GLU A 204 17.38 -12.06 -4.92
N PHE A 205 17.03 -11.11 -4.06
CA PHE A 205 15.89 -11.20 -3.15
C PHE A 205 14.89 -10.04 -3.34
N GLU A 206 14.98 -9.31 -4.45
CA GLU A 206 14.17 -8.11 -4.68
C GLU A 206 12.68 -8.42 -4.63
N THR A 207 11.95 -7.53 -3.95
CA THR A 207 10.50 -7.60 -3.82
C THR A 207 9.78 -7.58 -5.16
N LEU A 208 8.73 -8.38 -5.27
CA LEU A 208 7.87 -8.44 -6.46
C LEU A 208 6.74 -7.40 -6.46
N LEU A 209 6.56 -6.67 -5.35
CA LEU A 209 5.79 -5.43 -5.28
C LEU A 209 6.81 -4.28 -5.35
N SER A 210 7.00 -3.70 -6.53
CA SER A 210 8.06 -2.72 -6.77
C SER A 210 7.89 -1.47 -5.91
N ASN A 211 8.88 -1.16 -5.10
CA ASN A 211 8.98 0.09 -4.35
C ASN A 211 9.91 1.12 -5.03
N ARG A 212 10.31 0.86 -6.28
CA ARG A 212 11.28 1.70 -7.01
C ARG A 212 10.84 3.15 -7.06
N LYS A 213 9.60 3.41 -7.47
CA LYS A 213 9.05 4.77 -7.52
C LYS A 213 9.07 5.45 -6.16
N THR A 214 8.74 4.73 -5.09
CA THR A 214 8.75 5.25 -3.72
C THR A 214 10.16 5.64 -3.29
N ARG A 215 11.17 4.86 -3.65
CA ARG A 215 12.58 5.19 -3.40
C ARG A 215 13.05 6.38 -4.23
N GLU A 216 12.76 6.39 -5.53
CA GLU A 216 13.25 7.42 -6.45
C GLU A 216 12.57 8.78 -6.25
N VAL A 217 11.27 8.81 -5.99
CA VAL A 217 10.48 10.03 -5.90
C VAL A 217 10.40 10.58 -4.48
N LEU A 218 10.17 9.72 -3.49
CA LEU A 218 10.05 10.13 -2.08
C LEU A 218 11.39 10.08 -1.33
N GLY A 219 12.38 9.35 -1.84
CA GLY A 219 13.66 9.15 -1.15
C GLY A 219 13.60 8.08 -0.06
N PHE A 220 12.65 7.15 -0.14
CA PHE A 220 12.52 6.06 0.82
C PHE A 220 13.81 5.22 0.88
N ALA A 221 14.30 5.00 2.09
CA ALA A 221 15.44 4.12 2.36
C ALA A 221 15.05 3.13 3.46
N GLU A 222 14.98 1.85 3.11
CA GLU A 222 14.61 0.78 4.04
C GLU A 222 15.53 0.75 5.26
N GLU A 223 14.94 0.81 6.45
CA GLU A 223 15.67 0.70 7.71
C GLU A 223 15.46 -0.65 8.41
N HIS A 224 14.33 -1.30 8.16
CA HIS A 224 13.87 -2.49 8.87
C HIS A 224 13.61 -3.67 7.94
N ASN A 225 14.68 -4.43 7.62
CA ASN A 225 14.59 -5.66 6.84
C ASN A 225 14.55 -6.88 7.78
N TRP A 226 13.76 -7.92 7.46
CA TRP A 226 13.61 -9.13 8.25
C TRP A 226 14.95 -9.82 8.54
N ARG A 227 15.95 -9.70 7.64
CA ARG A 227 17.28 -10.29 7.81
C ARG A 227 18.03 -9.74 9.04
N LYS A 228 17.59 -8.61 9.57
CA LYS A 228 18.14 -8.05 10.82
C LYS A 228 17.55 -8.70 12.08
N TYR A 229 16.37 -9.32 11.97
CA TYR A 229 15.57 -9.77 13.11
C TYR A 229 15.36 -11.29 13.16
N VAL A 230 15.43 -11.97 12.02
CA VAL A 230 15.27 -13.43 11.90
C VAL A 230 16.65 -14.07 11.75
N LYS A 231 16.94 -15.05 12.62
CA LYS A 231 18.23 -15.78 12.63
C LYS A 231 18.05 -17.15 11.99
#